data_eb65455d195ee5adc7bdf848fce6284b
#
_entry.id   eb65455d195ee5adc7bdf848fce6284b
#
_cell.length_a   1.000
_cell.length_b   1.000
_cell.length_c   1.000
_cell.angle_alpha   90.00
_cell.angle_beta   90.00
_cell.angle_gamma   90.00
#
_symmetry.space_group_name_H-M   'P 1'
#
loop_
_entity.id
_entity.type
_entity.pdbx_description
1 polymer ?
#
loop_
_entity_poly.entity_id
_entity_poly.type
_entity_poly.pdbx_seq_one_letter_code
_entity_poly.pdbx_strand_id
1 'polypeptide(L)'
;PSVAPRYAEIGLMLPYTPVHLLLFFEAAGRPAGGLADTVYPDVFVMTSANPAGDPLVTDNREAYERLSGIADALLLNDRPIVARCDDSVVRDASDVVRTVRRARGLTPLSLPISQGPDVVAWGAFLKNTACITRGTEAFLTEHIGDTDTPETCAALQTSVSHFLELLD
;
A
#
# COMPACT_ATOMS: atom_id res chain seq x y z
N PRO A 1 -4.38 -3.35 22.69
CA PRO A 1 -5.84 -3.28 22.61
C PRO A 1 -6.36 -2.17 21.71
N SER A 2 -5.66 -1.01 21.65
CA SER A 2 -6.08 0.15 20.86
C SER A 2 -5.78 0.03 19.37
N VAL A 3 -4.74 -0.70 18.98
CA VAL A 3 -4.32 -0.87 17.57
C VAL A 3 -5.12 -1.95 16.84
N ALA A 4 -5.40 -3.06 17.51
CA ALA A 4 -6.15 -4.18 16.95
C ALA A 4 -7.24 -4.65 17.93
N PRO A 5 -8.27 -3.83 18.18
CA PRO A 5 -9.33 -4.18 19.12
C PRO A 5 -10.11 -5.38 18.57
N ARG A 6 -10.32 -6.38 19.42
CA ARG A 6 -11.05 -7.63 19.12
C ARG A 6 -10.34 -8.63 18.19
N TYR A 7 -9.08 -8.38 17.81
CA TYR A 7 -8.27 -9.34 17.06
C TYR A 7 -7.27 -10.05 17.97
N ALA A 8 -7.05 -11.32 17.70
CA ALA A 8 -6.01 -12.12 18.37
C ALA A 8 -4.62 -11.89 17.76
N GLU A 9 -4.56 -11.21 16.62
CA GLU A 9 -3.35 -10.96 15.83
C GLU A 9 -3.16 -9.45 15.65
N ILE A 10 -1.92 -9.05 15.47
CA ILE A 10 -1.52 -7.68 15.12
C ILE A 10 -0.67 -7.71 13.86
N GLY A 11 -0.89 -6.75 12.96
CA GLY A 11 -0.03 -6.57 11.79
C GLY A 11 1.35 -6.04 12.21
N LEU A 12 2.39 -6.64 11.68
CA LEU A 12 3.77 -6.18 11.85
C LEU A 12 4.37 -5.84 10.49
N MET A 13 5.15 -4.77 10.44
CA MET A 13 5.88 -4.33 9.26
C MET A 13 7.33 -4.08 9.65
N LEU A 14 8.26 -4.62 8.90
CA LEU A 14 9.68 -4.28 9.04
C LEU A 14 10.01 -2.99 8.28
N PRO A 15 10.99 -2.20 8.73
CA PRO A 15 11.46 -1.05 7.97
C PRO A 15 12.12 -1.52 6.67
N TYR A 16 11.49 -1.23 5.53
CA TYR A 16 11.95 -1.65 4.19
C TYR A 16 12.42 -0.49 3.30
N THR A 17 12.31 0.74 3.78
CA THR A 17 12.78 1.92 3.06
C THR A 17 13.82 2.70 3.87
N PRO A 18 14.75 3.45 3.20
CA PRO A 18 15.70 4.29 3.90
C PRO A 18 15.06 5.30 4.86
N VAL A 19 13.89 5.86 4.50
CA VAL A 19 13.19 6.80 5.37
C VAL A 19 12.69 6.15 6.66
N HIS A 20 12.27 4.89 6.63
CA HIS A 20 11.88 4.17 7.84
C HIS A 20 13.08 4.01 8.78
N LEU A 21 14.23 3.62 8.24
CA LEU A 21 15.47 3.48 9.03
C LEU A 21 15.91 4.82 9.61
N LEU A 22 15.81 5.91 8.82
CA LEU A 22 16.13 7.24 9.29
C LEU A 22 15.20 7.70 10.41
N LEU A 23 13.91 7.42 10.35
CA LEU A 23 12.97 7.73 11.43
C LEU A 23 13.36 7.07 12.74
N PHE A 24 13.71 5.78 12.71
CA PHE A 24 14.18 5.05 13.89
C PHE A 24 15.51 5.62 14.39
N PHE A 25 16.45 5.94 13.50
CA PHE A 25 17.74 6.50 13.86
C PHE A 25 17.61 7.88 14.53
N GLU A 26 16.74 8.73 14.01
CA GLU A 26 16.43 10.03 14.63
C GLU A 26 15.76 9.87 16.00
N ALA A 27 14.78 8.98 16.09
CA ALA A 27 14.09 8.68 17.35
C ALA A 27 15.03 8.13 18.43
N ALA A 28 16.04 7.35 18.04
CA ALA A 28 17.10 6.84 18.92
C ALA A 28 18.15 7.90 19.30
N GLY A 29 18.04 9.14 18.83
CA GLY A 29 18.99 10.22 19.14
C GLY A 29 20.29 10.15 18.37
N ARG A 30 20.31 9.57 17.18
CA ARG A 30 21.48 9.44 16.28
C ARG A 30 22.67 8.74 16.95
N PRO A 31 22.55 7.48 17.35
CA PRO A 31 23.61 6.78 18.05
C PRO A 31 24.90 6.69 17.23
N ALA A 32 26.05 6.71 17.92
CA ALA A 32 27.36 6.80 17.30
C ALA A 32 27.73 5.57 16.42
N GLY A 33 27.09 4.43 16.60
CA GLY A 33 27.31 3.20 15.79
C GLY A 33 26.66 3.26 14.40
N GLY A 34 25.92 4.31 14.08
CA GLY A 34 25.25 4.43 12.81
C GLY A 34 24.00 3.56 12.67
N LEU A 35 23.41 3.57 11.46
CA LEU A 35 22.15 2.88 11.16
C LEU A 35 22.22 1.36 11.31
N ALA A 36 23.34 0.75 10.89
CA ALA A 36 23.47 -0.70 10.78
C ALA A 36 23.68 -1.41 12.14
N ASP A 37 24.29 -0.72 13.10
CA ASP A 37 24.68 -1.30 14.39
C ASP A 37 23.75 -0.89 15.53
N THR A 38 22.69 -0.16 15.22
CA THR A 38 21.77 0.37 16.22
C THR A 38 20.63 -0.61 16.50
N VAL A 39 20.48 -0.97 17.77
CA VAL A 39 19.29 -1.67 18.25
C VAL A 39 18.21 -0.61 18.47
N TYR A 40 17.12 -0.72 17.74
CA TYR A 40 15.98 0.20 17.84
C TYR A 40 14.93 -0.40 18.79
N PRO A 41 14.77 0.15 20.00
CA PRO A 41 13.82 -0.39 20.97
C PRO A 41 12.37 0.07 20.68
N ASP A 42 12.20 1.05 19.81
CA ASP A 42 10.90 1.67 19.56
C ASP A 42 10.07 0.91 18.54
N VAL A 43 8.76 1.05 18.67
CA VAL A 43 7.76 0.56 17.74
C VAL A 43 6.87 1.73 17.33
N PHE A 44 6.78 1.98 16.05
CA PHE A 44 5.86 2.99 15.51
C PHE A 44 4.54 2.36 15.09
N VAL A 45 3.45 3.08 15.34
CA VAL A 45 2.15 2.76 14.72
C VAL A 45 2.11 3.41 13.36
N MET A 46 2.08 2.60 12.30
CA MET A 46 2.09 3.06 10.92
C MET A 46 0.72 2.81 10.29
N THR A 47 0.25 3.79 9.53
CA THR A 47 -0.98 3.71 8.75
C THR A 47 -0.80 4.46 7.44
N SER A 48 -1.71 4.24 6.49
CA SER A 48 -1.73 4.97 5.22
C SER A 48 -2.03 6.45 5.42
N ALA A 49 -1.45 7.31 4.57
CA ALA A 49 -1.65 8.76 4.62
C ALA A 49 -2.88 9.15 3.80
N ASN A 50 -4.06 9.04 4.41
CA ASN A 50 -5.35 9.41 3.81
C ASN A 50 -6.39 9.66 4.89
N PRO A 51 -7.40 10.52 4.65
CA PRO A 51 -8.63 10.50 5.42
C PRO A 51 -9.31 9.13 5.34
N ALA A 52 -10.05 8.75 6.38
CA ALA A 52 -10.68 7.42 6.45
C ALA A 52 -11.62 7.18 5.24
N GLY A 53 -11.38 6.08 4.52
CA GLY A 53 -12.16 5.69 3.35
C GLY A 53 -11.69 6.28 2.02
N ASP A 54 -10.83 7.30 2.04
CA ASP A 54 -10.33 7.94 0.83
C ASP A 54 -9.09 7.22 0.26
N PRO A 55 -8.76 7.44 -1.03
CA PRO A 55 -7.50 6.96 -1.59
C PRO A 55 -6.29 7.60 -0.93
N LEU A 56 -5.14 6.91 -0.97
CA LEU A 56 -3.84 7.42 -0.55
C LEU A 56 -3.55 8.79 -1.18
N VAL A 57 -3.10 9.73 -0.38
CA VAL A 57 -2.60 11.02 -0.86
C VAL A 57 -1.23 10.82 -1.50
N THR A 58 -1.04 11.33 -2.71
CA THR A 58 0.20 11.18 -3.48
C THR A 58 0.86 12.50 -3.87
N ASP A 59 0.15 13.59 -3.76
CA ASP A 59 0.64 14.93 -4.07
C ASP A 59 0.93 15.72 -2.80
N ASN A 60 2.04 16.47 -2.77
CA ASN A 60 2.48 17.22 -1.60
C ASN A 60 1.50 18.35 -1.22
N ARG A 61 0.89 19.00 -2.20
CA ARG A 61 -0.10 20.05 -1.96
C ARG A 61 -1.39 19.46 -1.43
N GLU A 62 -1.84 18.36 -2.03
CA GLU A 62 -2.99 17.60 -1.53
C GLU A 62 -2.76 17.12 -0.08
N ALA A 63 -1.55 16.63 0.22
CA ALA A 63 -1.19 16.23 1.58
C ALA A 63 -1.35 17.39 2.57
N TYR A 64 -0.90 18.57 2.20
CA TYR A 64 -1.02 19.75 3.05
C TYR A 64 -2.48 20.15 3.27
N GLU A 65 -3.29 20.14 2.21
CA GLU A 65 -4.70 20.54 2.26
C GLU A 65 -5.56 19.52 3.05
N ARG A 66 -5.30 18.23 2.92
CA ARG A 66 -6.15 17.16 3.47
C ARG A 66 -5.69 16.58 4.80
N LEU A 67 -4.39 16.64 5.10
CA LEU A 67 -3.82 15.99 6.28
C LEU A 67 -3.42 16.97 7.39
N SER A 68 -3.36 18.27 7.13
CA SER A 68 -2.96 19.27 8.13
C SER A 68 -3.85 19.33 9.38
N GLY A 69 -5.10 18.88 9.27
CA GLY A 69 -5.99 18.73 10.43
C GLY A 69 -5.86 17.41 11.19
N ILE A 70 -5.02 16.49 10.71
CA ILE A 70 -4.83 15.14 11.25
C ILE A 70 -3.40 14.97 11.79
N ALA A 71 -2.41 15.49 11.07
CA ALA A 71 -1.00 15.34 11.38
C ALA A 71 -0.40 16.62 11.96
N ASP A 72 0.45 16.49 12.96
CA ASP A 72 1.20 17.61 13.55
C ASP A 72 2.36 18.06 12.67
N ALA A 73 2.90 17.15 11.83
CA ALA A 73 3.98 17.43 10.90
C ALA A 73 3.87 16.56 9.64
N LEU A 74 4.37 17.08 8.52
CA LEU A 74 4.44 16.37 7.25
C LEU A 74 5.89 16.28 6.79
N LEU A 75 6.37 15.05 6.56
CA LEU A 75 7.63 14.81 5.89
C LEU A 75 7.36 14.61 4.39
N LEU A 76 7.68 15.60 3.61
CA LEU A 76 7.43 15.63 2.17
C LEU A 76 8.71 15.27 1.38
N ASN A 77 8.54 14.91 0.13
CA ASN A 77 9.65 14.68 -0.80
C ASN A 77 9.37 15.36 -2.15
N ASP A 78 10.40 15.53 -2.94
CA ASP A 78 10.37 16.15 -4.27
C ASP A 78 10.19 15.14 -5.41
N ARG A 79 10.15 13.83 -5.08
CA ARG A 79 9.94 12.76 -6.04
C ARG A 79 8.43 12.48 -6.19
N PRO A 80 7.87 12.55 -7.40
CA PRO A 80 6.46 12.28 -7.62
C PRO A 80 6.13 10.82 -7.33
N ILE A 81 4.97 10.58 -6.76
CA ILE A 81 4.37 9.25 -6.60
C ILE A 81 3.52 8.99 -7.83
N VAL A 82 3.99 8.13 -8.71
CA VAL A 82 3.33 7.84 -10.00
C VAL A 82 2.08 6.98 -9.82
N ALA A 83 2.15 5.97 -8.97
CA ALA A 83 1.04 5.08 -8.69
C ALA A 83 0.79 4.99 -7.18
N ARG A 84 -0.49 5.04 -6.79
CA ARG A 84 -0.90 4.74 -5.42
C ARG A 84 -0.68 3.25 -5.17
N CYS A 85 -0.09 2.92 -4.05
CA CYS A 85 0.07 1.52 -3.69
C CYS A 85 0.16 1.38 -2.17
N ASP A 86 -0.85 0.76 -1.60
CA ASP A 86 -0.88 0.39 -0.19
C ASP A 86 0.12 -0.73 0.11
N ASP A 87 0.35 -1.05 1.37
CA ASP A 87 1.18 -2.20 1.73
C ASP A 87 0.41 -3.51 1.54
N SER A 88 1.10 -4.52 1.01
CA SER A 88 0.58 -5.88 0.98
C SER A 88 0.43 -6.41 2.40
N VAL A 89 -0.60 -7.20 2.63
CA VAL A 89 -0.83 -7.90 3.88
C VAL A 89 -0.81 -9.39 3.63
N VAL A 90 0.07 -10.08 4.35
CA VAL A 90 0.17 -11.53 4.31
C VAL A 90 -0.08 -12.10 5.70
N ARG A 91 -0.55 -13.33 5.76
CA ARG A 91 -0.80 -14.07 6.99
C ARG A 91 -0.18 -15.45 6.89
N ASP A 92 0.51 -15.86 7.93
CA ASP A 92 0.94 -17.24 8.08
C ASP A 92 -0.28 -18.09 8.50
N ALA A 93 -0.54 -19.15 7.75
CA ALA A 93 -1.63 -20.06 8.01
C ALA A 93 -1.14 -21.50 7.82
N SER A 94 -0.64 -22.10 8.90
CA SER A 94 -0.19 -23.49 8.93
C SER A 94 0.83 -23.82 7.82
N ASP A 95 1.98 -23.16 7.86
CA ASP A 95 3.10 -23.32 6.94
C ASP A 95 2.86 -22.80 5.50
N VAL A 96 1.75 -22.10 5.27
CA VAL A 96 1.45 -21.45 3.99
C VAL A 96 1.21 -19.96 4.19
N VAL A 97 2.01 -19.14 3.54
CA VAL A 97 1.79 -17.69 3.50
C VAL A 97 0.62 -17.38 2.57
N ARG A 98 -0.44 -16.80 3.12
CA ARG A 98 -1.63 -16.36 2.38
C ARG A 98 -1.64 -14.85 2.22
N THR A 99 -1.85 -14.38 1.02
CA THR A 99 -2.06 -12.96 0.74
C THR A 99 -3.48 -12.57 1.12
N VAL A 100 -3.60 -11.64 2.05
CA VAL A 100 -4.88 -11.03 2.47
C VAL A 100 -5.15 -9.77 1.65
N ARG A 101 -4.12 -8.96 1.42
CA ARG A 101 -4.15 -7.80 0.53
C ARG A 101 -2.96 -7.89 -0.43
N ARG A 102 -3.25 -7.78 -1.72
CA ARG A 102 -2.22 -7.74 -2.77
C ARG A 102 -1.99 -6.29 -3.18
N ALA A 103 -0.79 -5.77 -2.95
CA ALA A 103 -0.42 -4.40 -3.25
C ALA A 103 1.11 -4.30 -3.41
N ARG A 104 1.77 -3.38 -2.77
CA ARG A 104 3.21 -3.12 -2.89
C ARG A 104 4.05 -4.39 -2.76
N GLY A 105 4.97 -4.59 -3.70
CA GLY A 105 5.87 -5.74 -3.76
C GLY A 105 5.26 -7.01 -4.36
N LEU A 106 3.91 -7.06 -4.52
CA LEU A 106 3.21 -8.16 -5.16
C LEU A 106 2.53 -7.72 -6.47
N THR A 107 2.21 -6.46 -6.63
CA THR A 107 1.78 -5.87 -7.89
C THR A 107 2.98 -5.15 -8.54
N PRO A 108 3.14 -5.19 -9.86
CA PRO A 108 2.28 -5.76 -10.91
C PRO A 108 2.63 -7.21 -11.31
N LEU A 109 3.20 -8.02 -10.42
CA LEU A 109 3.55 -9.41 -10.77
C LEU A 109 2.33 -10.17 -11.24
N SER A 110 2.48 -10.92 -12.33
CA SER A 110 1.40 -11.74 -12.88
C SER A 110 1.12 -13.00 -12.06
N LEU A 111 -0.06 -13.55 -12.26
CA LEU A 111 -0.47 -14.86 -11.78
C LEU A 111 -0.72 -15.76 -13.00
N PRO A 112 -0.18 -16.98 -13.03
CA PRO A 112 -0.43 -17.89 -14.13
C PRO A 112 -1.89 -18.36 -14.14
N ILE A 113 -2.51 -18.34 -15.32
CA ILE A 113 -3.86 -18.83 -15.56
C ILE A 113 -3.88 -19.74 -16.80
N SER A 114 -4.97 -20.45 -17.01
CA SER A 114 -5.20 -21.14 -18.29
C SER A 114 -5.41 -20.12 -19.41
N GLN A 115 -5.02 -20.50 -20.65
CA GLN A 115 -5.26 -19.67 -21.83
C GLN A 115 -6.74 -19.26 -21.90
N GLY A 116 -6.96 -17.98 -22.07
CA GLY A 116 -8.30 -17.39 -22.14
C GLY A 116 -8.31 -16.09 -22.94
N PRO A 117 -9.47 -15.46 -23.07
CA PRO A 117 -9.57 -14.14 -23.70
C PRO A 117 -8.88 -13.06 -22.84
N ASP A 118 -8.41 -12.00 -23.49
CA ASP A 118 -7.97 -10.80 -22.82
C ASP A 118 -9.20 -10.03 -22.33
N VAL A 119 -9.30 -9.83 -21.02
CA VAL A 119 -10.44 -9.15 -20.39
C VAL A 119 -9.98 -8.22 -19.29
N VAL A 120 -10.81 -7.23 -18.99
CA VAL A 120 -10.72 -6.38 -17.82
C VAL A 120 -11.91 -6.68 -16.91
N ALA A 121 -11.64 -7.16 -15.70
CA ALA A 121 -12.64 -7.35 -14.66
C ALA A 121 -12.46 -6.27 -13.58
N TRP A 122 -13.48 -5.46 -13.37
CA TRP A 122 -13.42 -4.28 -12.48
C TRP A 122 -13.48 -4.60 -10.99
N GLY A 123 -13.68 -5.86 -10.62
CA GLY A 123 -13.74 -6.29 -9.23
C GLY A 123 -15.09 -6.05 -8.56
N ALA A 124 -15.10 -6.17 -7.24
CA ALA A 124 -16.30 -5.99 -6.41
C ALA A 124 -16.41 -4.57 -5.87
N PHE A 125 -17.57 -4.21 -5.31
CA PHE A 125 -17.80 -2.90 -4.69
C PHE A 125 -16.93 -2.69 -3.44
N LEU A 126 -16.81 -3.72 -2.59
CA LEU A 126 -16.02 -3.67 -1.36
C LEU A 126 -14.65 -4.32 -1.56
N LYS A 127 -13.62 -3.73 -0.94
CA LYS A 127 -12.23 -4.23 -0.98
C LYS A 127 -11.76 -4.50 -2.40
N ASN A 128 -12.07 -3.57 -3.28
CA ASN A 128 -11.90 -3.68 -4.71
C ASN A 128 -10.44 -3.94 -5.11
N THR A 129 -10.28 -4.77 -6.11
CA THR A 129 -9.08 -4.99 -6.91
C THR A 129 -9.54 -5.37 -8.31
N ALA A 130 -9.09 -4.68 -9.33
CA ALA A 130 -9.36 -5.07 -10.72
C ALA A 130 -8.39 -6.15 -11.18
N CYS A 131 -8.77 -6.87 -12.25
CA CYS A 131 -7.95 -7.89 -12.86
C CYS A 131 -7.91 -7.69 -14.38
N ILE A 132 -6.74 -7.79 -14.97
CA ILE A 132 -6.53 -7.74 -16.43
C ILE A 132 -5.87 -9.04 -16.83
N THR A 133 -6.40 -9.72 -17.85
CA THR A 133 -5.81 -10.94 -18.38
C THR A 133 -5.14 -10.70 -19.74
N ARG A 134 -4.00 -11.35 -19.94
CA ARG A 134 -3.25 -11.39 -21.20
C ARG A 134 -2.74 -12.81 -21.45
N GLY A 135 -3.31 -13.49 -22.41
CA GLY A 135 -2.90 -14.84 -22.76
C GLY A 135 -3.03 -15.83 -21.59
N THR A 136 -1.91 -16.20 -20.97
CA THR A 136 -1.85 -17.14 -19.83
C THR A 136 -1.52 -16.45 -18.51
N GLU A 137 -1.66 -15.13 -18.45
CA GLU A 137 -1.32 -14.34 -17.29
C GLU A 137 -2.49 -13.47 -16.83
N ALA A 138 -2.67 -13.33 -15.53
CA ALA A 138 -3.58 -12.41 -14.90
C ALA A 138 -2.81 -11.41 -14.04
N PHE A 139 -3.10 -10.14 -14.23
CA PHE A 139 -2.53 -9.02 -13.50
C PHE A 139 -3.61 -8.40 -12.63
N LEU A 140 -3.35 -8.37 -11.34
CA LEU A 140 -4.21 -7.70 -10.38
C LEU A 140 -3.69 -6.30 -10.10
N THR A 141 -4.57 -5.30 -10.12
CA THR A 141 -4.21 -3.98 -9.63
C THR A 141 -3.86 -4.06 -8.14
N GLU A 142 -3.29 -3.00 -7.63
CA GLU A 142 -3.20 -2.83 -6.18
C GLU A 142 -4.60 -2.79 -5.56
N HIS A 143 -4.65 -2.98 -4.24
CA HIS A 143 -5.88 -2.84 -3.49
C HIS A 143 -6.38 -1.39 -3.54
N ILE A 144 -7.59 -1.19 -4.06
CA ILE A 144 -8.22 0.14 -4.17
C ILE A 144 -9.00 0.49 -2.89
N GLY A 145 -9.68 -0.47 -2.32
CA GLY A 145 -10.59 -0.27 -1.19
C GLY A 145 -12.07 -0.34 -1.59
N ASP A 146 -12.91 0.30 -0.81
CA ASP A 146 -14.35 0.34 -1.07
C ASP A 146 -14.64 1.44 -2.09
N THR A 147 -15.36 1.11 -3.17
CA THR A 147 -15.65 2.04 -4.27
C THR A 147 -16.96 2.79 -4.04
N ASP A 148 -17.11 3.36 -2.86
CA ASP A 148 -18.31 4.06 -2.39
C ASP A 148 -18.23 5.59 -2.53
N THR A 149 -17.05 6.12 -2.94
CA THR A 149 -16.85 7.54 -3.21
C THR A 149 -16.41 7.79 -4.66
N PRO A 150 -16.67 9.00 -5.22
CA PRO A 150 -16.14 9.36 -6.53
C PRO A 150 -14.62 9.26 -6.62
N GLU A 151 -13.92 9.58 -5.54
CA GLU A 151 -12.46 9.57 -5.44
C GLU A 151 -11.90 8.14 -5.55
N THR A 152 -12.52 7.17 -4.89
CA THR A 152 -12.12 5.76 -4.99
C THR A 152 -12.46 5.16 -6.35
N CYS A 153 -13.59 5.56 -6.96
CA CYS A 153 -13.92 5.20 -8.33
C CYS A 153 -12.91 5.76 -9.34
N ALA A 154 -12.51 7.02 -9.19
CA ALA A 154 -11.48 7.64 -10.03
C ALA A 154 -10.11 6.97 -9.84
N ALA A 155 -9.75 6.60 -8.60
CA ALA A 155 -8.53 5.85 -8.32
C ALA A 155 -8.52 4.48 -9.02
N LEU A 156 -9.63 3.75 -9.00
CA LEU A 156 -9.80 2.49 -9.72
C LEU A 156 -9.61 2.66 -11.23
N GLN A 157 -10.24 3.67 -11.83
CA GLN A 157 -10.09 3.96 -13.25
C GLN A 157 -8.64 4.28 -13.62
N THR A 158 -7.99 5.12 -12.81
CA THR A 158 -6.58 5.48 -13.01
C THR A 158 -5.67 4.26 -12.94
N SER A 159 -5.87 3.39 -11.95
CA SER A 159 -5.09 2.16 -11.79
C SER A 159 -5.28 1.22 -12.98
N VAL A 160 -6.52 0.97 -13.42
CA VAL A 160 -6.78 0.13 -14.59
C VAL A 160 -6.15 0.71 -15.85
N SER A 161 -6.28 2.03 -16.10
CA SER A 161 -5.65 2.68 -17.25
C SER A 161 -4.13 2.53 -17.23
N HIS A 162 -3.52 2.75 -16.06
CA HIS A 162 -2.06 2.58 -15.90
C HIS A 162 -1.61 1.13 -16.19
N PHE A 163 -2.37 0.12 -15.73
CA PHE A 163 -2.05 -1.28 -16.04
C PHE A 163 -2.21 -1.60 -17.51
N LEU A 164 -3.23 -1.05 -18.19
CA LEU A 164 -3.40 -1.25 -19.63
C LEU A 164 -2.21 -0.65 -20.40
N GLU A 165 -1.75 0.55 -20.03
CA GLU A 165 -0.54 1.17 -20.61
C GLU A 165 0.74 0.37 -20.35
N LEU A 166 0.85 -0.29 -19.20
CA LEU A 166 2.02 -1.13 -18.88
C LEU A 166 2.02 -2.46 -19.65
N LEU A 167 0.85 -2.94 -20.07
CA LEU A 167 0.68 -4.24 -20.70
C LEU A 167 0.59 -4.16 -22.25
N ASP A 168 0.53 -2.97 -22.82
CA ASP A 168 0.59 -2.74 -24.28
C ASP A 168 2.02 -2.88 -24.81
#